data_79e45fe9f8a69f4830a7b24ad0a7f4d4
#
_entry.id   79e45fe9f8a69f4830a7b24ad0a7f4d4
#
_cell.length_a   1.000
_cell.length_b   1.000
_cell.length_c   1.000
_cell.angle_alpha   90.00
_cell.angle_beta   90.00
_cell.angle_gamma   90.00
#
_symmetry.space_group_name_H-M   'P 1'
#
loop_
_entity.id
_entity.type
_entity.pdbx_description
1 polymer ?
#
loop_
_entity_poly.entity_id
_entity_poly.type
_entity_poly.pdbx_seq_one_letter_code
_entity_poly.pdbx_strand_id
1 'polypeptide(L)'
;MAGLRLGPLLRHAGGSTATVWVEASRPCAAEVRCADGARGTARTFQVAGHHYAMVPVTGLTPGTATAYEVFLDDTRVWPLPGSPFPPSVIRTPDEGGTGGDPAIRVAFGSCRWASPPAGGQDPVGPDALDALAARLAADPDAERPDVLLLLGDQVYADEVSDATRRWLAARRDLDEPPGAQVADYEEYTRLYYESWLDPEVRWLLSTVPSLMIFDDHDVIDDWNTSAAWLADMRATPWWRERLLSGLMSYWVHQHLGNLTAAELAADPLYADVLAARDGTDALRAFAAGADADPSSVRWSYRRDIGRVRLLMVDTRAARVLDEERRAMLHPDEEAWLRGQVLDEPESYDHLLLGTSLPWLLPHLVHDAENWNSAVCGGAKGPRWARTGERVRRAADLEHWAAFPASFEALADLIAEAGRGPAAPATVCVLSGDVHHAYVAEPSWPGRASGTRVLQLTCSPVHNSVPLYIRLGFRFGWSAPARALGRLFARHARVPRPSVTWRKTGGPWFGNQFMTLTLRGRSARLRLEQARPNGTGGPGLTTAMESDLSV
;
A
#
# COMPACT_ATOMS: atom_id res chain seq x y z
N MET A 1 -35.46 2.71 -1.59
CA MET A 1 -34.58 1.61 -2.00
C MET A 1 -33.17 1.91 -1.54
N ALA A 2 -32.37 0.90 -1.17
CA ALA A 2 -30.95 1.08 -0.87
C ALA A 2 -30.18 1.39 -2.16
N GLY A 3 -29.29 2.37 -2.11
CA GLY A 3 -28.41 2.76 -3.22
C GLY A 3 -26.97 2.41 -2.91
N LEU A 4 -26.16 2.12 -3.92
CA LEU A 4 -24.71 1.91 -3.80
C LEU A 4 -24.01 3.26 -3.70
N ARG A 5 -23.35 3.54 -2.58
CA ARG A 5 -22.56 4.76 -2.37
C ARG A 5 -21.16 4.61 -2.92
N LEU A 6 -20.44 3.56 -2.51
CA LEU A 6 -19.06 3.30 -2.92
C LEU A 6 -18.89 1.82 -3.23
N GLY A 7 -17.91 1.49 -4.07
CA GLY A 7 -17.67 0.14 -4.58
C GLY A 7 -18.56 -0.20 -5.80
N PRO A 8 -18.68 -1.50 -6.15
CA PRO A 8 -18.05 -2.63 -5.47
C PRO A 8 -16.54 -2.64 -5.63
N LEU A 9 -15.82 -3.17 -4.63
CA LEU A 9 -14.42 -3.47 -4.74
C LEU A 9 -14.21 -4.98 -4.61
N LEU A 10 -13.59 -5.59 -5.60
CA LEU A 10 -13.13 -6.98 -5.53
C LEU A 10 -11.85 -7.00 -4.68
N ARG A 11 -11.91 -7.65 -3.51
CA ARG A 11 -10.79 -7.59 -2.57
C ARG A 11 -9.94 -8.86 -2.57
N HIS A 12 -10.57 -9.99 -2.49
CA HIS A 12 -9.90 -11.29 -2.54
C HIS A 12 -10.55 -12.16 -3.61
N ALA A 13 -9.74 -12.90 -4.34
CA ALA A 13 -10.19 -13.99 -5.21
C ALA A 13 -9.16 -15.13 -5.13
N GLY A 14 -9.61 -16.31 -4.74
CA GLY A 14 -8.75 -17.48 -4.59
C GLY A 14 -9.54 -18.77 -4.56
N GLY A 15 -9.05 -19.81 -5.20
CA GLY A 15 -9.71 -21.11 -5.27
C GLY A 15 -11.15 -21.01 -5.76
N SER A 16 -12.09 -21.34 -4.90
CA SER A 16 -13.53 -21.30 -5.18
C SER A 16 -14.27 -20.15 -4.47
N THR A 17 -13.53 -19.14 -3.95
CA THR A 17 -14.10 -18.05 -3.15
C THR A 17 -13.59 -16.69 -3.61
N ALA A 18 -14.39 -15.65 -3.33
CA ALA A 18 -13.99 -14.26 -3.46
C ALA A 18 -14.66 -13.41 -2.38
N THR A 19 -14.15 -12.19 -2.16
CA THR A 19 -14.81 -11.19 -1.30
C THR A 19 -15.02 -9.90 -2.09
N VAL A 20 -16.22 -9.33 -1.97
CA VAL A 20 -16.60 -8.06 -2.58
C VAL A 20 -17.05 -7.10 -1.49
N TRP A 21 -16.39 -5.95 -1.41
CA TRP A 21 -16.74 -4.88 -0.48
C TRP A 21 -17.68 -3.86 -1.14
N VAL A 22 -18.69 -3.40 -0.39
CA VAL A 22 -19.63 -2.36 -0.84
C VAL A 22 -20.00 -1.42 0.31
N GLU A 23 -20.34 -0.17 -0.02
CA GLU A 23 -21.03 0.76 0.86
C GLU A 23 -22.42 1.07 0.33
N ALA A 24 -23.43 0.93 1.18
CA ALA A 24 -24.83 1.19 0.89
C ALA A 24 -25.33 2.48 1.55
N SER A 25 -26.38 3.09 1.00
CA SER A 25 -26.96 4.33 1.51
C SER A 25 -27.78 4.16 2.81
N ARG A 26 -28.10 2.93 3.18
CA ARG A 26 -28.87 2.55 4.38
C ARG A 26 -28.67 1.08 4.71
N PRO A 27 -29.11 0.61 5.91
CA PRO A 27 -29.08 -0.81 6.24
C PRO A 27 -29.84 -1.64 5.20
N CYS A 28 -29.22 -2.71 4.70
CA CYS A 28 -29.80 -3.61 3.69
C CYS A 28 -29.07 -4.96 3.66
N ALA A 29 -29.62 -5.89 2.88
CA ALA A 29 -28.90 -7.08 2.44
C ALA A 29 -28.13 -6.75 1.14
N ALA A 30 -26.83 -7.05 1.11
CA ALA A 30 -26.01 -6.97 -0.11
C ALA A 30 -25.81 -8.39 -0.65
N GLU A 31 -26.01 -8.56 -1.96
CA GLU A 31 -25.84 -9.85 -2.64
C GLU A 31 -24.98 -9.65 -3.89
N VAL A 32 -24.05 -10.58 -4.10
CA VAL A 32 -23.28 -10.73 -5.35
C VAL A 32 -23.78 -11.97 -6.08
N ARG A 33 -24.17 -11.82 -7.35
CA ARG A 33 -24.64 -12.90 -8.22
C ARG A 33 -23.68 -13.01 -9.41
N CYS A 34 -23.11 -14.19 -9.59
CA CYS A 34 -22.22 -14.49 -10.71
C CYS A 34 -22.97 -15.17 -11.86
N ALA A 35 -22.50 -14.99 -13.08
CA ALA A 35 -23.13 -15.55 -14.28
C ALA A 35 -23.08 -17.09 -14.33
N ASP A 36 -22.11 -17.72 -13.65
CA ASP A 36 -21.97 -19.18 -13.51
C ASP A 36 -22.85 -19.77 -12.39
N GLY A 37 -23.59 -18.94 -11.65
CA GLY A 37 -24.46 -19.35 -10.56
C GLY A 37 -23.82 -19.25 -9.16
N ALA A 38 -22.53 -18.97 -9.06
CA ALA A 38 -21.88 -18.65 -7.79
C ALA A 38 -22.49 -17.37 -7.18
N ARG A 39 -22.58 -17.31 -5.87
CA ARG A 39 -23.21 -16.15 -5.18
C ARG A 39 -22.72 -15.98 -3.75
N GLY A 40 -22.98 -14.81 -3.22
CA GLY A 40 -22.74 -14.49 -1.82
C GLY A 40 -23.72 -13.45 -1.31
N THR A 41 -24.00 -13.47 -0.01
CA THR A 41 -24.90 -12.52 0.64
C THR A 41 -24.35 -12.12 1.99
N ALA A 42 -24.43 -10.83 2.32
CA ALA A 42 -24.10 -10.30 3.64
C ALA A 42 -25.08 -9.20 4.05
N ARG A 43 -25.29 -9.02 5.35
CA ARG A 43 -25.95 -7.82 5.87
C ARG A 43 -24.94 -6.71 6.02
N THR A 44 -25.36 -5.48 5.78
CA THR A 44 -24.55 -4.31 6.08
C THR A 44 -24.39 -4.15 7.59
N PHE A 45 -23.15 -3.82 8.01
CA PHE A 45 -22.84 -3.28 9.33
C PHE A 45 -22.72 -1.76 9.27
N GLN A 46 -22.92 -1.10 10.42
CA GLN A 46 -22.88 0.35 10.50
C GLN A 46 -21.62 0.81 11.25
N VAL A 47 -20.93 1.83 10.73
CA VAL A 47 -19.89 2.59 11.41
C VAL A 47 -20.08 4.08 11.09
N ALA A 48 -20.18 4.92 12.11
CA ALA A 48 -20.34 6.38 12.02
C ALA A 48 -21.47 6.81 11.06
N GLY A 49 -22.59 6.07 11.03
CA GLY A 49 -23.73 6.37 10.15
C GLY A 49 -23.63 5.84 8.73
N HIS A 50 -22.52 5.23 8.36
CA HIS A 50 -22.30 4.57 7.07
C HIS A 50 -22.57 3.07 7.15
N HIS A 51 -22.97 2.45 6.03
CA HIS A 51 -23.40 1.06 5.98
C HIS A 51 -22.56 0.27 4.98
N TYR A 52 -21.71 -0.63 5.48
CA TYR A 52 -20.76 -1.39 4.70
C TYR A 52 -21.08 -2.88 4.71
N ALA A 53 -20.67 -3.60 3.68
CA ALA A 53 -20.70 -5.05 3.68
C ALA A 53 -19.47 -5.63 3.01
N MET A 54 -18.90 -6.69 3.61
CA MET A 54 -18.01 -7.64 2.95
C MET A 54 -18.86 -8.83 2.54
N VAL A 55 -19.01 -9.04 1.24
CA VAL A 55 -19.83 -10.13 0.68
C VAL A 55 -18.95 -11.30 0.28
N PRO A 56 -18.94 -12.41 1.04
CA PRO A 56 -18.20 -13.61 0.66
C PRO A 56 -18.95 -14.35 -0.45
N VAL A 57 -18.34 -14.47 -1.61
CA VAL A 57 -18.84 -15.24 -2.75
C VAL A 57 -18.25 -16.63 -2.69
N THR A 58 -19.09 -17.66 -2.83
CA THR A 58 -18.68 -19.08 -2.79
C THR A 58 -19.22 -19.83 -4.01
N GLY A 59 -18.64 -21.00 -4.28
CA GLY A 59 -19.06 -21.83 -5.41
C GLY A 59 -18.47 -21.40 -6.76
N LEU A 60 -17.42 -20.57 -6.75
CA LEU A 60 -16.67 -20.22 -7.94
C LEU A 60 -15.89 -21.43 -8.47
N THR A 61 -15.73 -21.52 -9.78
CA THR A 61 -14.93 -22.56 -10.42
C THR A 61 -13.48 -22.07 -10.51
N PRO A 62 -12.48 -22.81 -9.98
CA PRO A 62 -11.07 -22.45 -10.12
C PRO A 62 -10.63 -22.32 -11.59
N GLY A 63 -9.70 -21.42 -11.87
CA GLY A 63 -9.15 -21.21 -13.22
C GLY A 63 -10.11 -20.56 -14.21
N THR A 64 -11.22 -19.94 -13.74
CA THR A 64 -12.22 -19.33 -14.61
C THR A 64 -12.38 -17.83 -14.37
N ALA A 65 -13.09 -17.19 -15.29
CA ALA A 65 -13.53 -15.80 -15.16
C ALA A 65 -15.04 -15.74 -15.28
N THR A 66 -15.74 -15.21 -14.27
CA THR A 66 -17.20 -15.09 -14.27
C THR A 66 -17.60 -13.65 -14.06
N ALA A 67 -18.53 -13.14 -14.88
CA ALA A 67 -19.12 -11.83 -14.68
C ALA A 67 -20.03 -11.84 -13.44
N TYR A 68 -20.13 -10.70 -12.75
CA TYR A 68 -20.99 -10.59 -11.59
C TYR A 68 -21.77 -9.28 -11.54
N GLU A 69 -22.86 -9.32 -10.80
CA GLU A 69 -23.73 -8.18 -10.49
C GLU A 69 -23.88 -8.02 -8.98
N VAL A 70 -24.13 -6.80 -8.52
CA VAL A 70 -24.44 -6.52 -7.09
C VAL A 70 -25.88 -6.06 -6.96
N PHE A 71 -26.55 -6.61 -5.94
CA PHE A 71 -27.92 -6.28 -5.55
C PHE A 71 -27.93 -5.76 -4.11
N LEU A 72 -28.78 -4.75 -3.85
CA LEU A 72 -29.10 -4.27 -2.50
C LEU A 72 -30.61 -4.38 -2.32
N ASP A 73 -31.07 -5.17 -1.33
CA ASP A 73 -32.48 -5.53 -1.12
C ASP A 73 -33.16 -5.94 -2.46
N ASP A 74 -32.60 -6.92 -3.16
CA ASP A 74 -33.04 -7.43 -4.47
C ASP A 74 -33.02 -6.42 -5.65
N THR A 75 -32.60 -5.17 -5.43
CA THR A 75 -32.44 -4.18 -6.50
C THR A 75 -31.02 -4.23 -7.04
N ARG A 76 -30.87 -4.47 -8.36
CA ARG A 76 -29.56 -4.41 -9.00
C ARG A 76 -28.99 -2.99 -8.94
N VAL A 77 -27.77 -2.86 -8.39
CA VAL A 77 -27.08 -1.59 -8.24
C VAL A 77 -25.73 -1.54 -8.98
N TRP A 78 -25.22 -2.71 -9.42
CA TRP A 78 -24.01 -2.81 -10.23
C TRP A 78 -24.18 -3.92 -11.30
N PRO A 79 -23.74 -3.70 -12.55
CA PRO A 79 -23.12 -2.47 -13.07
C PRO A 79 -24.08 -1.26 -13.02
N LEU A 80 -23.49 -0.05 -12.99
CA LEU A 80 -24.26 1.19 -12.99
C LEU A 80 -25.06 1.30 -14.30
N PRO A 81 -26.29 1.84 -14.29
CA PRO A 81 -27.03 2.07 -15.51
C PRO A 81 -26.25 2.95 -16.49
N GLY A 82 -26.12 2.49 -17.74
CA GLY A 82 -25.39 3.22 -18.79
C GLY A 82 -23.87 3.22 -18.66
N SER A 83 -23.29 2.37 -17.78
CA SER A 83 -21.84 2.21 -17.68
C SER A 83 -21.22 1.91 -19.05
N PRO A 84 -20.15 2.63 -19.45
CA PRO A 84 -19.43 2.34 -20.69
C PRO A 84 -18.47 1.15 -20.58
N PHE A 85 -18.22 0.67 -19.35
CA PHE A 85 -17.26 -0.39 -19.09
C PHE A 85 -17.86 -1.78 -19.33
N PRO A 86 -17.01 -2.76 -19.69
CA PRO A 86 -17.41 -4.18 -19.70
C PRO A 86 -17.93 -4.63 -18.33
N PRO A 87 -18.69 -5.75 -18.27
CA PRO A 87 -19.07 -6.35 -17.00
C PRO A 87 -17.85 -6.61 -16.12
N SER A 88 -17.98 -6.30 -14.83
CA SER A 88 -16.96 -6.67 -13.84
C SER A 88 -16.88 -8.18 -13.70
N VAL A 89 -15.68 -8.71 -13.56
CA VAL A 89 -15.44 -10.16 -13.50
C VAL A 89 -14.67 -10.54 -12.24
N ILE A 90 -14.99 -11.70 -11.69
CA ILE A 90 -14.15 -12.40 -10.72
C ILE A 90 -13.34 -13.42 -11.49
N ARG A 91 -12.01 -13.36 -11.39
CA ARG A 91 -11.09 -14.37 -11.91
C ARG A 91 -10.52 -15.16 -10.74
N THR A 92 -10.69 -16.45 -10.77
CA THR A 92 -10.10 -17.37 -9.80
C THR A 92 -8.79 -17.94 -10.33
N PRO A 93 -7.73 -18.07 -9.49
CA PRO A 93 -6.50 -18.74 -9.90
C PRO A 93 -6.76 -20.22 -10.26
N ASP A 94 -5.94 -20.75 -11.19
CA ASP A 94 -5.93 -22.16 -11.50
C ASP A 94 -5.10 -22.92 -10.44
N GLU A 95 -5.75 -23.71 -9.62
CA GLU A 95 -5.14 -24.49 -8.53
C GLU A 95 -4.61 -25.85 -8.98
N GLY A 96 -4.02 -25.98 -10.14
CA GLY A 96 -3.32 -27.22 -10.55
C GLY A 96 -3.87 -27.91 -11.79
N GLY A 97 -4.28 -27.13 -12.77
CA GLY A 97 -4.62 -27.64 -14.09
C GLY A 97 -3.42 -28.27 -14.82
N THR A 98 -3.67 -29.20 -15.72
CA THR A 98 -2.69 -29.99 -16.49
C THR A 98 -1.90 -29.16 -17.52
N GLY A 99 -1.95 -27.82 -17.47
CA GLY A 99 -1.44 -26.89 -18.48
C GLY A 99 -0.11 -26.20 -18.20
N GLY A 100 0.62 -26.55 -17.14
CA GLY A 100 1.85 -25.87 -16.72
C GLY A 100 1.59 -24.77 -15.67
N ASP A 101 2.67 -24.21 -15.08
CA ASP A 101 2.56 -23.14 -14.08
C ASP A 101 1.96 -21.87 -14.70
N PRO A 102 0.75 -21.44 -14.27
CA PRO A 102 0.17 -20.19 -14.76
C PRO A 102 1.04 -19.01 -14.36
N ALA A 103 1.12 -17.98 -15.21
CA ALA A 103 1.80 -16.76 -14.85
C ALA A 103 0.95 -15.97 -13.84
N ILE A 104 1.55 -15.56 -12.74
CA ILE A 104 0.95 -14.67 -11.74
C ILE A 104 1.45 -13.25 -12.01
N ARG A 105 0.54 -12.31 -12.19
CA ARG A 105 0.83 -10.90 -12.46
C ARG A 105 0.46 -10.05 -11.25
N VAL A 106 1.47 -9.47 -10.63
CA VAL A 106 1.32 -8.57 -9.49
C VAL A 106 1.63 -7.16 -9.95
N ALA A 107 0.61 -6.30 -10.07
CA ALA A 107 0.80 -4.87 -10.32
C ALA A 107 0.89 -4.13 -8.99
N PHE A 108 1.77 -3.13 -8.87
CA PHE A 108 1.92 -2.37 -7.64
C PHE A 108 2.36 -0.92 -7.86
N GLY A 109 1.99 -0.07 -6.90
CA GLY A 109 2.36 1.33 -6.81
C GLY A 109 1.80 1.95 -5.54
N SER A 110 2.07 3.24 -5.32
CA SER A 110 1.60 4.02 -4.15
C SER A 110 1.34 5.47 -4.51
N CYS A 111 0.93 6.27 -3.54
CA CYS A 111 0.80 7.72 -3.65
C CYS A 111 -0.17 8.11 -4.77
N ARG A 112 -1.45 7.82 -4.54
CA ARG A 112 -2.51 8.22 -5.43
C ARG A 112 -3.30 9.40 -4.86
N TRP A 113 -2.89 10.61 -5.21
CA TRP A 113 -3.69 11.80 -4.95
C TRP A 113 -4.95 11.80 -5.82
N ALA A 114 -6.09 12.23 -5.26
CA ALA A 114 -7.38 12.14 -5.97
C ALA A 114 -7.36 12.93 -7.28
N SER A 115 -7.89 12.32 -8.35
CA SER A 115 -8.05 12.98 -9.65
C SER A 115 -9.08 14.08 -9.59
N PRO A 116 -8.92 15.19 -10.35
CA PRO A 116 -9.94 16.22 -10.45
C PRO A 116 -11.21 15.65 -11.11
N PRO A 117 -12.39 16.26 -10.87
CA PRO A 117 -13.62 15.87 -11.53
C PRO A 117 -13.49 15.93 -13.07
N ALA A 118 -14.22 15.05 -13.75
CA ALA A 118 -14.22 14.97 -15.20
C ALA A 118 -14.40 16.36 -15.87
N GLY A 119 -13.49 16.71 -16.79
CA GLY A 119 -13.44 18.02 -17.45
C GLY A 119 -12.60 19.07 -16.70
N GLY A 120 -12.07 18.79 -15.53
CA GLY A 120 -11.04 19.60 -14.86
C GLY A 120 -9.66 19.41 -15.51
N GLN A 121 -8.80 20.43 -15.38
CA GLN A 121 -7.41 20.30 -15.79
C GLN A 121 -6.67 19.55 -14.66
N ASP A 122 -6.11 18.39 -14.98
CA ASP A 122 -5.33 17.61 -14.01
C ASP A 122 -3.93 18.24 -13.85
N PRO A 123 -3.58 18.76 -12.65
CA PRO A 123 -2.32 19.44 -12.45
C PRO A 123 -1.12 18.49 -12.42
N VAL A 124 -1.35 17.19 -12.19
CA VAL A 124 -0.29 16.18 -12.02
C VAL A 124 -0.17 15.22 -13.21
N GLY A 125 -1.07 15.36 -14.20
CA GLY A 125 -1.10 14.55 -15.41
C GLY A 125 -1.91 13.25 -15.28
N PRO A 126 -1.96 12.41 -16.33
CA PRO A 126 -2.85 11.25 -16.35
C PRO A 126 -2.58 10.28 -15.20
N ASP A 127 -3.64 9.78 -14.57
CA ASP A 127 -3.58 8.72 -13.55
C ASP A 127 -3.19 7.37 -14.17
N ALA A 128 -2.29 6.66 -13.52
CA ALA A 128 -1.81 5.38 -14.02
C ALA A 128 -2.86 4.25 -13.86
N LEU A 129 -3.75 4.32 -12.85
CA LEU A 129 -4.86 3.37 -12.71
C LEU A 129 -5.97 3.63 -13.74
N ASP A 130 -6.27 4.89 -14.07
CA ASP A 130 -7.19 5.22 -15.17
C ASP A 130 -6.69 4.69 -16.49
N ALA A 131 -5.39 4.87 -16.76
CA ALA A 131 -4.77 4.37 -17.97
C ALA A 131 -4.78 2.83 -18.03
N LEU A 132 -4.60 2.14 -16.89
CA LEU A 132 -4.73 0.70 -16.79
C LEU A 132 -6.19 0.26 -17.02
N ALA A 133 -7.14 0.92 -16.37
CA ALA A 133 -8.57 0.66 -16.55
C ALA A 133 -9.01 0.83 -18.00
N ALA A 134 -8.62 1.94 -18.64
CA ALA A 134 -8.93 2.21 -20.05
C ALA A 134 -8.39 1.11 -20.98
N ARG A 135 -7.14 0.66 -20.76
CA ARG A 135 -6.55 -0.46 -21.53
C ARG A 135 -7.33 -1.75 -21.36
N LEU A 136 -7.64 -2.13 -20.11
CA LEU A 136 -8.35 -3.37 -19.81
C LEU A 136 -9.82 -3.36 -20.29
N ALA A 137 -10.44 -2.18 -20.32
CA ALA A 137 -11.79 -2.02 -20.84
C ALA A 137 -11.85 -2.08 -22.36
N ALA A 138 -10.83 -1.55 -23.05
CA ALA A 138 -10.76 -1.51 -24.51
C ALA A 138 -10.34 -2.84 -25.14
N ASP A 139 -9.53 -3.64 -24.44
CA ASP A 139 -8.98 -4.91 -24.94
C ASP A 139 -9.20 -6.04 -23.93
N PRO A 140 -10.16 -6.94 -24.16
CA PRO A 140 -10.42 -8.11 -23.31
C PRO A 140 -9.23 -9.07 -23.18
N ASP A 141 -8.33 -9.08 -24.17
CA ASP A 141 -7.14 -9.94 -24.23
C ASP A 141 -5.91 -9.26 -23.61
N ALA A 142 -6.03 -8.01 -23.20
CA ALA A 142 -4.95 -7.30 -22.52
C ALA A 142 -4.46 -8.05 -21.28
N GLU A 143 -3.15 -8.00 -21.04
CA GLU A 143 -2.54 -8.57 -19.83
C GLU A 143 -3.12 -7.87 -18.59
N ARG A 144 -3.95 -8.62 -17.86
CA ARG A 144 -4.61 -8.17 -16.64
C ARG A 144 -3.78 -8.60 -15.43
N PRO A 145 -3.56 -7.73 -14.43
CA PRO A 145 -3.05 -8.15 -13.14
C PRO A 145 -3.99 -9.14 -12.44
N ASP A 146 -3.42 -10.15 -11.79
CA ASP A 146 -4.15 -11.05 -10.90
C ASP A 146 -4.41 -10.41 -9.54
N VAL A 147 -3.53 -9.47 -9.15
CA VAL A 147 -3.69 -8.65 -7.96
C VAL A 147 -3.03 -7.28 -8.15
N LEU A 148 -3.66 -6.24 -7.60
CA LEU A 148 -3.16 -4.88 -7.50
C LEU A 148 -2.75 -4.61 -6.06
N LEU A 149 -1.47 -4.28 -5.82
CA LEU A 149 -0.95 -3.90 -4.51
C LEU A 149 -0.83 -2.37 -4.44
N LEU A 150 -1.52 -1.76 -3.49
CA LEU A 150 -1.47 -0.34 -3.22
C LEU A 150 -0.68 -0.11 -1.92
N LEU A 151 0.55 0.39 -2.10
CA LEU A 151 1.60 0.40 -1.08
C LEU A 151 1.65 1.74 -0.33
N GLY A 152 0.51 2.22 0.14
CA GLY A 152 0.37 3.46 0.89
C GLY A 152 -0.28 4.60 0.11
N ASP A 153 -0.73 5.62 0.83
CA ASP A 153 -1.31 6.87 0.35
C ASP A 153 -2.48 6.69 -0.62
N GLN A 154 -3.49 5.96 -0.16
CA GLN A 154 -4.75 5.84 -0.90
C GLN A 154 -5.61 7.09 -0.75
N VAL A 155 -5.40 7.83 0.32
CA VAL A 155 -6.00 9.12 0.61
C VAL A 155 -4.95 10.05 1.23
N TYR A 156 -5.12 11.36 1.00
CA TYR A 156 -4.26 12.41 1.55
C TYR A 156 -5.04 13.21 2.55
N ALA A 157 -4.96 12.82 3.83
CA ALA A 157 -5.75 13.43 4.90
C ALA A 157 -5.27 14.85 5.27
N ASP A 158 -4.06 15.20 4.90
CA ASP A 158 -3.39 16.48 5.12
C ASP A 158 -3.25 17.35 3.87
N GLU A 159 -3.37 16.78 2.67
CA GLU A 159 -3.28 17.47 1.38
C GLU A 159 -4.54 17.25 0.53
N VAL A 160 -5.66 17.83 0.98
CA VAL A 160 -6.94 17.65 0.32
C VAL A 160 -7.06 18.45 -0.99
N SER A 161 -7.87 17.95 -1.92
CA SER A 161 -8.21 18.66 -3.16
C SER A 161 -8.98 19.96 -2.89
N ASP A 162 -9.01 20.86 -3.86
CA ASP A 162 -9.84 22.07 -3.80
C ASP A 162 -11.34 21.77 -3.67
N ALA A 163 -11.81 20.65 -4.20
CA ALA A 163 -13.20 20.22 -4.07
C ALA A 163 -13.51 19.81 -2.62
N THR A 164 -12.66 18.99 -2.04
CA THR A 164 -12.77 18.59 -0.63
C THR A 164 -12.56 19.77 0.30
N ARG A 165 -11.62 20.66 0.03
CA ARG A 165 -11.43 21.89 0.82
C ARG A 165 -12.70 22.76 0.87
N ARG A 166 -13.38 22.95 -0.26
CA ARG A 166 -14.68 23.67 -0.29
C ARG A 166 -15.76 22.94 0.50
N TRP A 167 -15.79 21.63 0.43
CA TRP A 167 -16.72 20.81 1.19
C TRP A 167 -16.46 20.91 2.70
N LEU A 168 -15.19 20.88 3.14
CA LEU A 168 -14.79 21.10 4.54
C LEU A 168 -15.19 22.49 5.03
N ALA A 169 -14.96 23.55 4.23
CA ALA A 169 -15.33 24.92 4.57
C ALA A 169 -16.84 25.13 4.75
N ALA A 170 -17.67 24.28 4.13
CA ALA A 170 -19.12 24.28 4.36
C ALA A 170 -19.54 23.57 5.66
N ARG A 171 -18.65 22.78 6.28
CA ARG A 171 -18.91 22.00 7.51
C ARG A 171 -18.37 22.66 8.76
N ARG A 172 -17.22 23.30 8.66
CA ARG A 172 -16.49 23.91 9.80
C ARG A 172 -15.63 25.10 9.37
N ASP A 173 -15.20 25.86 10.35
CA ASP A 173 -14.25 26.94 10.15
C ASP A 173 -12.85 26.38 9.87
N LEU A 174 -12.27 26.73 8.75
CA LEU A 174 -10.92 26.30 8.36
C LEU A 174 -9.81 27.22 8.93
N ASP A 175 -10.16 28.32 9.60
CA ASP A 175 -9.19 29.12 10.35
C ASP A 175 -8.87 28.48 11.71
N GLU A 176 -9.73 27.55 12.16
CA GLU A 176 -9.48 26.73 13.36
C GLU A 176 -8.74 25.42 13.00
N PRO A 177 -7.77 24.96 13.82
CA PRO A 177 -7.07 23.69 13.58
C PRO A 177 -8.03 22.47 13.52
N PRO A 178 -7.78 21.50 12.64
CA PRO A 178 -6.60 21.29 11.80
C PRO A 178 -6.61 22.03 10.45
N GLY A 179 -7.33 23.10 10.29
CA GLY A 179 -7.38 23.88 9.05
C GLY A 179 -8.08 23.14 7.92
N ALA A 180 -7.49 23.11 6.74
CA ALA A 180 -8.02 22.38 5.58
C ALA A 180 -7.72 20.87 5.61
N GLN A 181 -7.08 20.36 6.64
CA GLN A 181 -6.80 18.93 6.79
C GLN A 181 -8.01 18.20 7.38
N VAL A 182 -8.13 16.90 7.14
CA VAL A 182 -9.22 16.05 7.62
C VAL A 182 -9.21 15.95 9.16
N ALA A 183 -10.37 16.02 9.79
CA ALA A 183 -10.51 16.03 11.24
C ALA A 183 -11.24 14.80 11.80
N ASP A 184 -12.21 14.23 11.08
CA ASP A 184 -13.11 13.19 11.58
C ASP A 184 -13.41 12.10 10.54
N TYR A 185 -14.14 11.06 10.94
CA TYR A 185 -14.48 9.91 10.11
C TYR A 185 -15.30 10.28 8.86
N GLU A 186 -16.22 11.22 8.95
CA GLU A 186 -17.03 11.68 7.82
C GLU A 186 -16.13 12.37 6.77
N GLU A 187 -15.13 13.13 7.22
CA GLU A 187 -14.17 13.80 6.36
C GLU A 187 -13.22 12.77 5.69
N TYR A 188 -12.83 11.69 6.39
CA TYR A 188 -12.14 10.55 5.77
C TYR A 188 -12.98 9.84 4.72
N THR A 189 -14.26 9.60 5.00
CA THR A 189 -15.19 8.99 4.05
C THR A 189 -15.28 9.83 2.77
N ARG A 190 -15.28 11.16 2.89
CA ARG A 190 -15.23 12.08 1.74
C ARG A 190 -13.99 11.86 0.88
N LEU A 191 -12.82 11.62 1.48
CA LEU A 191 -11.60 11.35 0.72
C LEU A 191 -11.69 10.05 -0.08
N TYR A 192 -12.23 8.97 0.53
CA TYR A 192 -12.44 7.70 -0.19
C TYR A 192 -13.45 7.85 -1.33
N TYR A 193 -14.52 8.66 -1.16
CA TYR A 193 -15.43 8.96 -2.26
C TYR A 193 -14.72 9.69 -3.40
N GLU A 194 -13.91 10.67 -3.09
CA GLU A 194 -13.17 11.42 -4.10
C GLU A 194 -12.16 10.54 -4.83
N SER A 195 -11.50 9.64 -4.12
CA SER A 195 -10.48 8.74 -4.68
C SER A 195 -11.09 7.58 -5.48
N TRP A 196 -12.17 6.94 -4.99
CA TRP A 196 -12.62 5.66 -5.54
C TRP A 196 -13.95 5.72 -6.29
N LEU A 197 -14.63 6.89 -6.38
CA LEU A 197 -15.78 7.08 -7.26
C LEU A 197 -15.39 7.53 -8.68
N ASP A 198 -14.13 7.79 -8.93
CA ASP A 198 -13.61 7.93 -10.28
C ASP A 198 -14.05 6.73 -11.13
N PRO A 199 -14.72 6.93 -12.30
CA PRO A 199 -15.35 5.83 -13.02
C PRO A 199 -14.39 4.72 -13.44
N GLU A 200 -13.19 5.09 -13.89
CA GLU A 200 -12.13 4.19 -14.34
C GLU A 200 -11.59 3.37 -13.17
N VAL A 201 -11.23 4.04 -12.07
CA VAL A 201 -10.70 3.40 -10.85
C VAL A 201 -11.77 2.53 -10.20
N ARG A 202 -13.01 3.01 -10.11
CA ARG A 202 -14.13 2.23 -9.57
C ARG A 202 -14.35 0.93 -10.34
N TRP A 203 -14.35 0.99 -11.67
CA TRP A 203 -14.46 -0.21 -12.50
C TRP A 203 -13.24 -1.11 -12.34
N LEU A 204 -12.02 -0.57 -12.35
CA LEU A 204 -10.79 -1.34 -12.15
C LEU A 204 -10.82 -2.12 -10.82
N LEU A 205 -11.13 -1.44 -9.71
CA LEU A 205 -11.22 -2.04 -8.39
C LEU A 205 -12.38 -3.04 -8.26
N SER A 206 -13.42 -2.94 -9.11
CA SER A 206 -14.49 -3.93 -9.14
C SER A 206 -14.10 -5.22 -9.87
N THR A 207 -13.01 -5.23 -10.61
CA THR A 207 -12.66 -6.35 -11.50
C THR A 207 -11.24 -6.91 -11.31
N VAL A 208 -10.36 -6.19 -10.62
CA VAL A 208 -9.02 -6.64 -10.21
C VAL A 208 -8.95 -6.70 -8.70
N PRO A 209 -8.62 -7.85 -8.11
CA PRO A 209 -8.43 -7.96 -6.66
C PRO A 209 -7.38 -6.97 -6.17
N SER A 210 -7.66 -6.26 -5.07
CA SER A 210 -6.75 -5.25 -4.52
C SER A 210 -6.39 -5.53 -3.07
N LEU A 211 -5.10 -5.41 -2.74
CA LEU A 211 -4.52 -5.50 -1.40
C LEU A 211 -3.84 -4.18 -1.08
N MET A 212 -3.98 -3.71 0.15
CA MET A 212 -3.59 -2.35 0.52
C MET A 212 -2.85 -2.32 1.86
N ILE A 213 -2.02 -1.32 2.04
CA ILE A 213 -1.43 -0.92 3.31
C ILE A 213 -1.46 0.61 3.38
N PHE A 214 -1.55 1.18 4.56
CA PHE A 214 -1.44 2.63 4.75
C PHE A 214 0.00 3.12 4.65
N ASP A 215 0.16 4.41 4.40
CA ASP A 215 1.36 5.17 4.70
C ASP A 215 1.01 6.42 5.52
N ASP A 216 1.89 7.39 5.64
CA ASP A 216 1.70 8.54 6.52
C ASP A 216 0.56 9.46 6.10
N HIS A 217 0.42 9.80 4.82
CA HIS A 217 -0.66 10.66 4.33
C HIS A 217 -2.07 10.07 4.53
N ASP A 218 -2.21 8.75 4.72
CA ASP A 218 -3.47 8.14 5.17
C ASP A 218 -3.86 8.65 6.58
N VAL A 219 -2.91 9.24 7.34
CA VAL A 219 -3.13 9.90 8.63
C VAL A 219 -2.63 11.34 8.61
N ILE A 220 -1.33 11.58 8.46
CA ILE A 220 -0.65 12.87 8.33
C ILE A 220 0.80 12.65 7.92
N ASP A 221 1.33 13.54 7.08
CA ASP A 221 2.75 13.61 6.70
C ASP A 221 3.69 13.43 7.92
N ASP A 222 4.73 12.64 7.77
CA ASP A 222 5.67 12.29 8.86
C ASP A 222 5.06 11.47 10.03
N TRP A 223 3.92 10.82 9.88
CA TRP A 223 3.28 10.05 10.96
C TRP A 223 4.25 9.06 11.60
N ASN A 224 4.39 9.18 12.94
CA ASN A 224 5.29 8.36 13.76
C ASN A 224 6.78 8.47 13.38
N THR A 225 7.23 9.64 12.93
CA THR A 225 8.65 9.85 12.61
C THR A 225 9.55 9.82 13.86
N SER A 226 9.08 10.36 15.02
CA SER A 226 9.81 10.35 16.28
C SER A 226 8.91 10.45 17.52
N ALA A 227 9.44 10.08 18.70
CA ALA A 227 8.74 10.25 19.97
C ALA A 227 8.43 11.71 20.29
N ALA A 228 9.32 12.63 19.92
CA ALA A 228 9.12 14.07 20.12
C ALA A 228 8.01 14.60 19.19
N TRP A 229 7.97 14.17 17.93
CA TRP A 229 6.88 14.48 17.01
C TRP A 229 5.54 13.98 17.55
N LEU A 230 5.46 12.73 17.99
CA LEU A 230 4.23 12.14 18.52
C LEU A 230 3.76 12.88 19.80
N ALA A 231 4.70 13.29 20.67
CA ALA A 231 4.37 14.07 21.87
C ALA A 231 3.76 15.44 21.52
N ASP A 232 4.32 16.12 20.50
CA ASP A 232 3.78 17.39 20.01
C ASP A 232 2.38 17.21 19.41
N MET A 233 2.16 16.16 18.60
CA MET A 233 0.85 15.85 18.03
C MET A 233 -0.18 15.54 19.11
N ARG A 234 0.16 14.70 20.09
CA ARG A 234 -0.71 14.37 21.23
C ARG A 234 -1.06 15.57 22.11
N ALA A 235 -0.28 16.65 22.07
CA ALA A 235 -0.59 17.92 22.75
C ALA A 235 -1.64 18.76 22.00
N THR A 236 -1.95 18.46 20.73
CA THR A 236 -2.97 19.17 19.98
C THR A 236 -4.38 18.61 20.25
N PRO A 237 -5.43 19.45 20.34
CA PRO A 237 -6.77 18.99 20.72
C PRO A 237 -7.45 18.14 19.65
N TRP A 238 -7.09 18.28 18.37
CA TRP A 238 -7.71 17.59 17.23
C TRP A 238 -7.04 16.25 16.89
N TRP A 239 -5.80 16.01 17.32
CA TRP A 239 -5.01 14.85 16.94
C TRP A 239 -5.68 13.51 17.23
N ARG A 240 -6.20 13.36 18.45
CA ARG A 240 -6.82 12.11 18.88
C ARG A 240 -7.99 11.72 17.96
N GLU A 241 -8.86 12.69 17.63
CA GLU A 241 -10.01 12.41 16.76
C GLU A 241 -9.57 12.00 15.36
N ARG A 242 -8.62 12.73 14.80
CA ARG A 242 -8.05 12.44 13.49
C ARG A 242 -7.43 11.06 13.43
N LEU A 243 -6.56 10.71 14.37
CA LEU A 243 -5.87 9.42 14.39
C LEU A 243 -6.87 8.26 14.52
N LEU A 244 -7.82 8.35 15.45
CA LEU A 244 -8.82 7.30 15.62
C LEU A 244 -9.68 7.16 14.36
N SER A 245 -10.12 8.26 13.77
CA SER A 245 -10.89 8.27 12.52
C SER A 245 -10.08 7.72 11.34
N GLY A 246 -8.79 8.02 11.25
CA GLY A 246 -7.87 7.47 10.26
C GLY A 246 -7.76 5.95 10.36
N LEU A 247 -7.47 5.42 11.56
CA LEU A 247 -7.38 3.98 11.80
C LEU A 247 -8.71 3.25 11.58
N MET A 248 -9.84 3.86 12.00
CA MET A 248 -11.17 3.31 11.76
C MET A 248 -11.49 3.27 10.26
N SER A 249 -11.21 4.34 9.52
CA SER A 249 -11.47 4.40 8.09
C SER A 249 -10.55 3.45 7.31
N TYR A 250 -9.27 3.34 7.67
CA TYR A 250 -8.36 2.35 7.12
C TYR A 250 -8.88 0.92 7.34
N TRP A 251 -9.33 0.59 8.57
CA TRP A 251 -9.87 -0.73 8.87
C TRP A 251 -11.04 -1.07 7.96
N VAL A 252 -12.01 -0.15 7.80
CA VAL A 252 -13.21 -0.37 6.99
C VAL A 252 -12.92 -0.46 5.49
N HIS A 253 -12.13 0.48 4.95
CA HIS A 253 -11.96 0.62 3.51
C HIS A 253 -10.80 -0.22 2.96
N GLN A 254 -9.73 -0.40 3.75
CA GLN A 254 -8.53 -1.08 3.29
C GLN A 254 -8.32 -2.43 3.98
N HIS A 255 -8.20 -2.48 5.32
CA HIS A 255 -7.78 -3.66 6.08
C HIS A 255 -8.73 -4.86 5.92
N LEU A 256 -10.04 -4.66 6.11
CA LEU A 256 -11.04 -5.74 5.95
C LEU A 256 -10.91 -6.46 4.60
N GLY A 257 -10.62 -5.71 3.55
CA GLY A 257 -10.43 -6.27 2.21
C GLY A 257 -9.14 -7.07 2.04
N ASN A 258 -8.17 -6.91 2.92
CA ASN A 258 -6.95 -7.71 2.90
C ASN A 258 -7.16 -9.10 3.49
N LEU A 259 -8.25 -9.32 4.25
CA LEU A 259 -8.56 -10.60 4.88
C LEU A 259 -9.25 -11.56 3.90
N THR A 260 -8.91 -12.83 3.98
CA THR A 260 -9.66 -13.89 3.30
C THR A 260 -11.03 -14.08 3.94
N ALA A 261 -11.96 -14.75 3.27
CA ALA A 261 -13.26 -15.06 3.85
C ALA A 261 -13.17 -15.85 5.17
N ALA A 262 -12.17 -16.72 5.30
CA ALA A 262 -11.93 -17.50 6.52
C ALA A 262 -11.38 -16.62 7.66
N GLU A 263 -10.43 -15.73 7.36
CA GLU A 263 -9.90 -14.78 8.34
C GLU A 263 -10.96 -13.80 8.82
N LEU A 264 -11.80 -13.26 7.91
CA LEU A 264 -12.94 -12.41 8.26
C LEU A 264 -13.91 -13.12 9.20
N ALA A 265 -14.23 -14.39 8.91
CA ALA A 265 -15.14 -15.18 9.76
C ALA A 265 -14.55 -15.48 11.14
N ALA A 266 -13.22 -15.48 11.28
CA ALA A 266 -12.51 -15.73 12.54
C ALA A 266 -12.14 -14.43 13.29
N ASP A 267 -12.29 -13.25 12.66
CA ASP A 267 -11.91 -11.97 13.25
C ASP A 267 -12.90 -11.53 14.35
N PRO A 268 -12.47 -11.40 15.60
CA PRO A 268 -13.36 -11.07 16.71
C PRO A 268 -13.90 -9.65 16.63
N LEU A 269 -13.11 -8.67 16.15
CA LEU A 269 -13.57 -7.30 15.98
C LEU A 269 -14.64 -7.20 14.89
N TYR A 270 -14.43 -7.89 13.76
CA TYR A 270 -15.43 -7.94 12.71
C TYR A 270 -16.74 -8.57 13.20
N ALA A 271 -16.66 -9.64 14.00
CA ALA A 271 -17.83 -10.26 14.63
C ALA A 271 -18.56 -9.29 15.58
N ASP A 272 -17.83 -8.56 16.42
CA ASP A 272 -18.39 -7.56 17.34
C ASP A 272 -19.07 -6.40 16.59
N VAL A 273 -18.43 -5.89 15.52
CA VAL A 273 -18.99 -4.83 14.68
C VAL A 273 -20.26 -5.30 13.95
N LEU A 274 -20.28 -6.54 13.46
CA LEU A 274 -21.47 -7.14 12.82
C LEU A 274 -22.64 -7.36 13.80
N ALA A 275 -22.33 -7.73 15.05
CA ALA A 275 -23.35 -7.98 16.07
C ALA A 275 -23.97 -6.69 16.63
N ALA A 276 -23.22 -5.60 16.60
CA ALA A 276 -23.67 -4.31 17.09
C ALA A 276 -24.72 -3.68 16.16
N ARG A 277 -25.66 -2.91 16.73
CA ARG A 277 -26.55 -2.06 15.94
C ARG A 277 -25.76 -0.96 15.20
N ASP A 278 -24.74 -0.43 15.86
CA ASP A 278 -23.74 0.51 15.37
C ASP A 278 -22.39 0.09 15.92
N GLY A 279 -21.46 -0.31 15.06
CA GLY A 279 -20.12 -0.78 15.41
C GLY A 279 -19.11 0.32 15.72
N THR A 280 -19.53 1.59 15.67
CA THR A 280 -18.65 2.75 15.85
C THR A 280 -17.86 2.69 17.15
N ASP A 281 -18.53 2.40 18.27
CA ASP A 281 -17.86 2.38 19.59
C ASP A 281 -16.85 1.23 19.71
N ALA A 282 -17.17 0.05 19.17
CA ALA A 282 -16.28 -1.09 19.16
C ALA A 282 -15.01 -0.81 18.32
N LEU A 283 -15.21 -0.26 17.13
CA LEU A 283 -14.10 0.08 16.24
C LEU A 283 -13.27 1.25 16.77
N ARG A 284 -13.90 2.24 17.41
CA ARG A 284 -13.22 3.35 18.06
C ARG A 284 -12.39 2.89 19.26
N ALA A 285 -12.89 1.95 20.04
CA ALA A 285 -12.14 1.34 21.15
C ALA A 285 -10.93 0.55 20.64
N PHE A 286 -11.10 -0.19 19.56
CA PHE A 286 -10.00 -0.88 18.89
C PHE A 286 -8.92 0.10 18.39
N ALA A 287 -9.30 1.16 17.68
CA ALA A 287 -8.37 2.18 17.20
C ALA A 287 -7.63 2.88 18.35
N ALA A 288 -8.33 3.16 19.47
CA ALA A 288 -7.71 3.72 20.66
C ALA A 288 -6.74 2.73 21.34
N GLY A 289 -7.05 1.43 21.32
CA GLY A 289 -6.14 0.38 21.77
C GLY A 289 -4.87 0.32 20.92
N ALA A 290 -5.02 0.36 19.59
CA ALA A 290 -3.91 0.35 18.64
C ALA A 290 -2.98 1.56 18.80
N ASP A 291 -3.51 2.77 19.11
CA ASP A 291 -2.69 3.94 19.42
C ASP A 291 -1.98 3.84 20.77
N ALA A 292 -2.68 3.29 21.78
CA ALA A 292 -2.11 3.16 23.13
C ALA A 292 -1.01 2.09 23.21
N ASP A 293 -1.22 0.99 22.52
CA ASP A 293 -0.28 -0.14 22.42
C ASP A 293 -0.23 -0.67 20.98
N PRO A 294 0.68 -0.12 20.14
CA PRO A 294 0.81 -0.56 18.76
C PRO A 294 1.16 -2.04 18.60
N SER A 295 1.69 -2.71 19.62
CA SER A 295 1.97 -4.15 19.58
C SER A 295 0.72 -5.03 19.72
N SER A 296 -0.40 -4.45 20.18
CA SER A 296 -1.67 -5.16 20.36
C SER A 296 -2.40 -5.47 19.04
N VAL A 297 -2.00 -4.83 17.94
CA VAL A 297 -2.63 -4.96 16.62
C VAL A 297 -1.59 -5.24 15.57
N ARG A 298 -1.84 -6.23 14.71
CA ARG A 298 -1.02 -6.47 13.52
C ARG A 298 -1.75 -6.01 12.27
N TRP A 299 -1.17 -5.03 11.59
CA TRP A 299 -1.63 -4.57 10.29
C TRP A 299 -0.96 -5.30 9.13
N SER A 300 0.21 -5.90 9.37
CA SER A 300 0.91 -6.77 8.42
C SER A 300 0.15 -8.07 8.20
N TYR A 301 0.24 -8.60 6.99
CA TYR A 301 -0.44 -9.84 6.61
C TYR A 301 0.32 -10.63 5.55
N ARG A 302 0.00 -11.92 5.43
CA ARG A 302 0.50 -12.83 4.39
C ARG A 302 -0.60 -13.16 3.40
N ARG A 303 -0.23 -13.24 2.11
CA ARG A 303 -1.05 -13.82 1.04
C ARG A 303 -0.18 -14.70 0.17
N ASP A 304 -0.57 -15.96 0.05
CA ASP A 304 0.05 -16.88 -0.90
C ASP A 304 -0.83 -16.92 -2.16
N ILE A 305 -0.23 -16.65 -3.31
CA ILE A 305 -0.89 -16.67 -4.62
C ILE A 305 -0.15 -17.71 -5.44
N GLY A 306 -0.68 -18.93 -5.50
CA GLY A 306 0.04 -20.08 -6.03
C GLY A 306 1.38 -20.27 -5.28
N ARG A 307 2.51 -20.21 -6.01
CA ARG A 307 3.87 -20.32 -5.43
C ARG A 307 4.55 -18.95 -5.20
N VAL A 308 3.77 -17.88 -5.08
CA VAL A 308 4.23 -16.54 -4.71
C VAL A 308 3.78 -16.25 -3.30
N ARG A 309 4.73 -16.02 -2.38
CA ARG A 309 4.45 -15.55 -1.02
C ARG A 309 4.57 -14.05 -0.97
N LEU A 310 3.48 -13.38 -0.68
CA LEU A 310 3.42 -11.95 -0.41
C LEU A 310 3.30 -11.71 1.10
N LEU A 311 4.21 -10.92 1.65
CA LEU A 311 4.15 -10.39 3.01
C LEU A 311 4.04 -8.88 2.92
N MET A 312 2.90 -8.33 3.33
CA MET A 312 2.72 -6.89 3.50
C MET A 312 3.13 -6.52 4.91
N VAL A 313 4.00 -5.54 5.04
CA VAL A 313 4.65 -5.16 6.30
C VAL A 313 4.27 -3.73 6.66
N ASP A 314 3.66 -3.53 7.82
CA ASP A 314 3.40 -2.21 8.39
C ASP A 314 4.71 -1.55 8.80
N THR A 315 5.01 -0.42 8.18
CA THR A 315 6.21 0.39 8.46
C THR A 315 5.89 1.71 9.13
N ARG A 316 4.66 1.88 9.66
CA ARG A 316 4.19 3.14 10.28
C ARG A 316 3.63 2.96 11.68
N ALA A 317 2.56 2.17 11.86
CA ALA A 317 1.80 2.15 13.10
C ALA A 317 2.60 1.51 14.26
N ALA A 318 3.35 0.44 14.00
CA ALA A 318 4.04 -0.34 15.03
C ALA A 318 5.52 0.06 15.24
N ARG A 319 5.93 1.27 14.84
CA ARG A 319 7.29 1.78 15.07
C ARG A 319 7.61 1.91 16.55
N VAL A 320 8.81 1.52 16.96
CA VAL A 320 9.37 1.82 18.29
C VAL A 320 10.12 3.15 18.21
N LEU A 321 9.57 4.20 18.82
CA LEU A 321 10.06 5.57 18.69
C LEU A 321 11.06 6.00 19.77
N ASP A 322 11.26 5.18 20.81
CA ASP A 322 12.28 5.41 21.85
C ASP A 322 13.68 5.37 21.21
N GLU A 323 14.43 6.47 21.30
CA GLU A 323 15.74 6.60 20.65
C GLU A 323 16.77 5.53 21.07
N GLU A 324 16.66 4.96 22.28
CA GLU A 324 17.55 3.90 22.75
C GLU A 324 17.21 2.53 22.13
N ARG A 325 15.94 2.35 21.71
CA ARG A 325 15.41 1.06 21.20
C ARG A 325 14.75 1.24 19.83
N ARG A 326 15.05 2.34 19.15
CA ARG A 326 14.39 2.74 17.92
C ARG A 326 14.37 1.62 16.89
N ALA A 327 13.17 1.21 16.47
CA ALA A 327 12.97 0.15 15.50
C ALA A 327 11.81 0.45 14.55
N MET A 328 11.95 0.06 13.29
CA MET A 328 10.90 0.18 12.27
C MET A 328 9.73 -0.75 12.58
N LEU A 329 10.02 -1.94 13.07
CA LEU A 329 9.05 -2.96 13.46
C LEU A 329 9.14 -3.22 14.95
N HIS A 330 8.00 -3.41 15.61
CA HIS A 330 7.99 -3.93 16.96
C HIS A 330 8.63 -5.35 16.99
N PRO A 331 9.29 -5.77 18.08
CA PRO A 331 9.93 -7.09 18.15
C PRO A 331 9.02 -8.28 17.81
N ASP A 332 7.74 -8.23 18.20
CA ASP A 332 6.76 -9.28 17.88
C ASP A 332 6.43 -9.32 16.40
N GLU A 333 6.44 -8.15 15.75
CA GLU A 333 6.23 -8.02 14.31
C GLU A 333 7.45 -8.52 13.52
N GLU A 334 8.65 -8.21 13.99
CA GLU A 334 9.89 -8.73 13.43
C GLU A 334 9.96 -10.26 13.54
N ALA A 335 9.58 -10.81 14.71
CA ALA A 335 9.51 -12.24 14.92
C ALA A 335 8.47 -12.93 14.02
N TRP A 336 7.28 -12.32 13.85
CA TRP A 336 6.26 -12.78 12.92
C TRP A 336 6.79 -12.78 11.49
N LEU A 337 7.35 -11.67 11.02
CA LEU A 337 7.90 -11.54 9.67
C LEU A 337 8.95 -12.62 9.42
N ARG A 338 9.85 -12.82 10.38
CA ARG A 338 10.88 -13.86 10.30
C ARG A 338 10.27 -15.26 10.18
N GLY A 339 9.25 -15.57 10.99
CA GLY A 339 8.51 -16.82 10.88
C GLY A 339 7.90 -17.01 9.51
N GLN A 340 7.17 -15.99 9.01
CA GLN A 340 6.51 -16.07 7.70
C GLN A 340 7.49 -16.23 6.54
N VAL A 341 8.69 -15.66 6.64
CA VAL A 341 9.72 -15.79 5.59
C VAL A 341 10.38 -17.17 5.62
N LEU A 342 10.65 -17.72 6.80
CA LEU A 342 11.47 -18.93 6.95
C LEU A 342 10.66 -20.22 7.08
N ASP A 343 9.37 -20.12 7.43
CA ASP A 343 8.51 -21.29 7.52
C ASP A 343 8.12 -21.81 6.13
N GLU A 344 8.14 -23.12 5.98
CA GLU A 344 7.75 -23.81 4.73
C GLU A 344 8.44 -23.24 3.46
N PRO A 345 9.78 -23.17 3.42
CA PRO A 345 10.50 -22.51 2.31
C PRO A 345 10.28 -23.21 0.96
N GLU A 346 9.90 -24.51 0.95
CA GLU A 346 9.55 -25.23 -0.28
C GLU A 346 8.16 -24.87 -0.84
N SER A 347 7.32 -24.15 -0.07
CA SER A 347 5.94 -23.83 -0.48
C SER A 347 5.89 -22.70 -1.50
N TYR A 348 6.95 -21.92 -1.70
CA TYR A 348 6.98 -20.77 -2.61
C TYR A 348 8.27 -20.69 -3.42
N ASP A 349 8.17 -20.16 -4.64
CA ASP A 349 9.30 -19.89 -5.54
C ASP A 349 9.72 -18.42 -5.55
N HIS A 350 8.82 -17.52 -5.16
CA HIS A 350 9.06 -16.08 -5.12
C HIS A 350 8.57 -15.51 -3.79
N LEU A 351 9.41 -14.66 -3.17
CA LEU A 351 9.07 -13.91 -1.97
C LEU A 351 8.91 -12.43 -2.32
N LEU A 352 7.75 -11.87 -2.06
CA LEU A 352 7.46 -10.45 -2.19
C LEU A 352 7.27 -9.85 -0.80
N LEU A 353 8.10 -8.87 -0.44
CA LEU A 353 7.99 -8.10 0.79
C LEU A 353 7.46 -6.71 0.43
N GLY A 354 6.16 -6.49 0.60
CA GLY A 354 5.53 -5.19 0.37
C GLY A 354 5.66 -4.30 1.60
N THR A 355 6.24 -3.13 1.43
CA THR A 355 6.33 -2.09 2.46
C THR A 355 5.92 -0.75 1.85
N SER A 356 5.43 0.21 2.64
CA SER A 356 5.20 1.54 2.09
C SER A 356 6.52 2.23 1.77
N LEU A 357 7.50 2.14 2.66
CA LEU A 357 8.79 2.82 2.58
C LEU A 357 9.90 1.98 1.93
N PRO A 358 10.76 2.56 1.08
CA PRO A 358 11.88 1.84 0.50
C PRO A 358 12.96 1.47 1.52
N TRP A 359 13.42 0.20 1.43
CA TRP A 359 14.53 -0.32 2.24
C TRP A 359 15.88 0.22 1.75
N LEU A 360 16.15 0.19 0.44
CA LEU A 360 17.42 0.62 -0.16
C LEU A 360 17.26 1.98 -0.84
N LEU A 361 17.70 3.04 -0.18
CA LEU A 361 17.67 4.41 -0.69
C LEU A 361 18.92 4.80 -1.51
N PRO A 362 18.90 5.94 -2.22
CA PRO A 362 20.12 6.57 -2.70
C PRO A 362 21.15 6.70 -1.58
N HIS A 363 22.41 6.37 -1.84
CA HIS A 363 23.44 6.29 -0.80
C HIS A 363 23.58 7.54 0.07
N LEU A 364 23.39 8.74 -0.51
CA LEU A 364 23.45 9.99 0.27
C LEU A 364 22.30 10.07 1.27
N VAL A 365 21.08 9.71 0.85
CA VAL A 365 19.89 9.74 1.70
C VAL A 365 20.03 8.72 2.81
N HIS A 366 20.39 7.48 2.48
CA HIS A 366 20.65 6.42 3.46
C HIS A 366 21.69 6.84 4.52
N ASP A 367 22.83 7.35 4.10
CA ASP A 367 23.89 7.77 5.02
C ASP A 367 23.45 8.99 5.87
N ALA A 368 22.63 9.90 5.31
CA ALA A 368 22.08 11.05 6.03
C ALA A 368 21.07 10.64 7.10
N GLU A 369 20.16 9.71 6.78
CA GLU A 369 19.20 9.17 7.76
C GLU A 369 19.90 8.43 8.90
N ASN A 370 20.84 7.57 8.56
CA ASN A 370 21.60 6.80 9.54
C ASN A 370 22.46 7.73 10.43
N TRP A 371 23.09 8.75 9.83
CA TRP A 371 23.77 9.81 10.58
C TRP A 371 22.81 10.54 11.51
N ASN A 372 21.63 10.92 11.02
CA ASN A 372 20.62 11.64 11.80
C ASN A 372 20.14 10.79 12.98
N SER A 373 19.84 9.51 12.76
CA SER A 373 19.46 8.57 13.82
C SER A 373 20.52 8.50 14.93
N ALA A 374 21.81 8.36 14.58
CA ALA A 374 22.89 8.34 15.55
C ALA A 374 23.03 9.67 16.31
N VAL A 375 22.81 10.79 15.64
CA VAL A 375 22.87 12.14 16.25
C VAL A 375 21.70 12.33 17.22
N CYS A 376 20.48 11.95 16.85
CA CYS A 376 19.30 12.00 17.70
C CYS A 376 19.44 11.07 18.91
N GLY A 377 20.03 9.88 18.74
CA GLY A 377 20.39 8.96 19.81
C GLY A 377 21.56 9.41 20.71
N GLY A 378 22.01 10.66 20.56
CA GLY A 378 22.97 11.30 21.50
C GLY A 378 24.45 11.11 21.16
N ALA A 379 24.84 10.52 20.04
CA ALA A 379 26.24 10.28 19.66
C ALA A 379 27.13 11.54 19.67
N LYS A 380 26.53 12.74 19.57
CA LYS A 380 27.20 14.06 19.58
C LYS A 380 26.75 14.97 20.73
N GLY A 381 25.97 14.43 21.65
CA GLY A 381 25.46 15.15 22.82
C GLY A 381 24.15 15.93 22.55
N PRO A 382 23.55 16.50 23.61
CA PRO A 382 22.15 16.95 23.60
C PRO A 382 21.85 18.15 22.67
N ARG A 383 22.86 18.99 22.38
CA ARG A 383 22.66 20.10 21.42
C ARG A 383 22.51 19.58 20.00
N TRP A 384 23.33 18.60 19.63
CA TRP A 384 23.25 17.95 18.34
C TRP A 384 21.99 17.10 18.21
N ALA A 385 21.55 16.40 19.27
CA ALA A 385 20.31 15.65 19.25
C ALA A 385 19.09 16.55 18.94
N ARG A 386 18.98 17.71 19.57
CA ARG A 386 17.94 18.70 19.26
C ARG A 386 18.00 19.26 17.83
N THR A 387 19.21 19.44 17.31
CA THR A 387 19.38 19.87 15.90
C THR A 387 19.02 18.73 14.96
N GLY A 388 19.44 17.50 15.27
CA GLY A 388 19.11 16.29 14.52
C GLY A 388 17.60 16.09 14.40
N GLU A 389 16.85 16.28 15.51
CA GLU A 389 15.39 16.14 15.49
C GLU A 389 14.71 17.18 14.58
N ARG A 390 15.20 18.43 14.56
CA ARG A 390 14.70 19.44 13.62
C ARG A 390 15.00 19.07 12.16
N VAL A 391 16.20 18.53 11.90
CA VAL A 391 16.58 18.07 10.55
C VAL A 391 15.75 16.85 10.15
N ARG A 392 15.50 15.90 11.06
CA ARG A 392 14.66 14.74 10.84
C ARG A 392 13.30 15.13 10.27
N ARG A 393 12.60 16.04 10.98
CA ARG A 393 11.27 16.53 10.59
C ARG A 393 11.27 17.42 9.34
N ALA A 394 12.35 18.14 9.07
CA ALA A 394 12.41 19.08 7.95
C ALA A 394 12.84 18.43 6.61
N ALA A 395 13.31 17.20 6.67
CA ALA A 395 13.85 16.48 5.52
C ALA A 395 13.37 15.03 5.46
N ASP A 396 12.24 14.71 6.12
CA ASP A 396 11.52 13.45 6.10
C ASP A 396 12.47 12.24 6.24
N LEU A 397 13.32 12.30 7.30
CA LEU A 397 14.34 11.27 7.54
C LEU A 397 13.76 10.11 8.35
N GLU A 398 12.94 9.29 7.72
CA GLU A 398 12.07 8.34 8.39
C GLU A 398 12.00 6.94 7.78
N HIS A 399 12.76 6.69 6.72
CA HIS A 399 12.79 5.40 6.06
C HIS A 399 13.60 4.36 6.86
N TRP A 400 13.77 3.17 6.29
CA TRP A 400 14.48 2.08 6.97
C TRP A 400 15.88 2.45 7.47
N ALA A 401 16.60 3.34 6.78
CA ALA A 401 17.91 3.79 7.20
C ALA A 401 17.89 4.66 8.48
N ALA A 402 16.76 5.29 8.80
CA ALA A 402 16.54 5.99 10.08
C ALA A 402 16.32 5.04 11.27
N PHE A 403 16.23 3.73 11.00
CA PHE A 403 16.08 2.62 11.96
C PHE A 403 17.16 1.57 11.72
N PRO A 404 18.43 1.86 12.03
CA PRO A 404 19.56 1.06 11.58
C PRO A 404 19.51 -0.42 12.00
N ALA A 405 19.00 -0.71 13.21
CA ALA A 405 18.85 -2.08 13.68
C ALA A 405 17.87 -2.89 12.83
N SER A 406 16.70 -2.30 12.49
CA SER A 406 15.70 -2.95 11.65
C SER A 406 16.18 -3.08 10.20
N PHE A 407 16.94 -2.10 9.69
CA PHE A 407 17.57 -2.20 8.36
C PHE A 407 18.49 -3.42 8.27
N GLU A 408 19.36 -3.63 9.26
CA GLU A 408 20.28 -4.77 9.31
C GLU A 408 19.52 -6.09 9.54
N ALA A 409 18.50 -6.10 10.41
CA ALA A 409 17.68 -7.28 10.66
C ALA A 409 16.98 -7.76 9.38
N LEU A 410 16.42 -6.84 8.59
CA LEU A 410 15.83 -7.18 7.29
C LEU A 410 16.88 -7.66 6.28
N ALA A 411 18.08 -7.05 6.27
CA ALA A 411 19.19 -7.49 5.41
C ALA A 411 19.62 -8.92 5.74
N ASP A 412 19.74 -9.25 7.04
CA ASP A 412 20.11 -10.59 7.49
C ASP A 412 19.00 -11.63 7.21
N LEU A 413 17.74 -11.26 7.41
CA LEU A 413 16.59 -12.12 7.11
C LEU A 413 16.52 -12.48 5.62
N ILE A 414 16.67 -11.49 4.74
CA ILE A 414 16.70 -11.71 3.27
C ILE A 414 17.90 -12.58 2.88
N ALA A 415 19.07 -12.32 3.47
CA ALA A 415 20.25 -13.15 3.22
C ALA A 415 20.08 -14.58 3.70
N GLU A 416 19.32 -14.81 4.76
CA GLU A 416 19.01 -16.15 5.29
C GLU A 416 18.01 -16.88 4.39
N ALA A 417 16.92 -16.21 3.98
CA ALA A 417 15.93 -16.74 3.04
C ALA A 417 16.54 -17.17 1.70
N GLY A 418 17.58 -16.47 1.26
CA GLY A 418 18.28 -16.76 0.00
C GLY A 418 19.26 -17.93 0.06
N ARG A 419 19.29 -18.73 1.15
CA ARG A 419 20.23 -19.84 1.33
C ARG A 419 19.56 -21.20 1.24
N GLY A 420 20.36 -22.16 0.81
CA GLY A 420 19.95 -23.58 0.79
C GLY A 420 19.20 -23.98 -0.47
N PRO A 421 18.84 -25.27 -0.58
CA PRO A 421 18.23 -25.82 -1.79
C PRO A 421 16.77 -25.37 -2.00
N ALA A 422 16.08 -24.98 -0.94
CA ALA A 422 14.71 -24.47 -0.97
C ALA A 422 14.64 -22.94 -1.12
N ALA A 423 15.77 -22.26 -1.35
CA ALA A 423 15.78 -20.82 -1.51
C ALA A 423 14.90 -20.35 -2.69
N PRO A 424 14.11 -19.29 -2.54
CA PRO A 424 13.28 -18.76 -3.61
C PRO A 424 14.14 -18.29 -4.80
N ALA A 425 13.59 -18.30 -6.00
CA ALA A 425 14.26 -17.77 -7.18
C ALA A 425 14.49 -16.26 -7.05
N THR A 426 13.49 -15.54 -6.53
CA THR A 426 13.61 -14.11 -6.28
C THR A 426 13.08 -13.71 -4.90
N VAL A 427 13.72 -12.71 -4.31
CA VAL A 427 13.18 -11.91 -3.21
C VAL A 427 13.05 -10.47 -3.70
N CYS A 428 11.83 -9.97 -3.77
CA CYS A 428 11.56 -8.60 -4.20
C CYS A 428 11.00 -7.79 -3.02
N VAL A 429 11.71 -6.74 -2.60
CA VAL A 429 11.17 -5.74 -1.68
C VAL A 429 10.44 -4.70 -2.52
N LEU A 430 9.12 -4.63 -2.38
CA LEU A 430 8.26 -3.69 -3.09
C LEU A 430 8.00 -2.49 -2.20
N SER A 431 8.07 -1.27 -2.75
CA SER A 431 7.80 -0.07 -1.96
C SER A 431 7.29 1.09 -2.80
N GLY A 432 6.87 2.15 -2.11
CA GLY A 432 6.35 3.38 -2.68
C GLY A 432 6.98 4.65 -2.14
N ASP A 433 6.17 5.58 -1.65
CA ASP A 433 6.43 6.81 -0.91
C ASP A 433 7.21 7.89 -1.68
N VAL A 434 8.42 7.65 -2.06
CA VAL A 434 9.42 8.62 -2.57
C VAL A 434 9.13 9.27 -3.93
N HIS A 435 7.94 9.18 -4.44
CA HIS A 435 7.43 9.82 -5.66
C HIS A 435 8.33 9.64 -6.91
N HIS A 436 9.07 8.55 -6.99
CA HIS A 436 9.78 8.12 -8.20
C HIS A 436 9.96 6.60 -8.20
N ALA A 437 10.20 6.03 -9.38
CA ALA A 437 10.47 4.61 -9.50
C ALA A 437 11.97 4.34 -9.72
N TYR A 438 12.46 3.28 -9.13
CA TYR A 438 13.80 2.76 -9.37
C TYR A 438 13.93 1.28 -9.03
N VAL A 439 14.99 0.67 -9.54
CA VAL A 439 15.39 -0.69 -9.20
C VAL A 439 16.78 -0.64 -8.56
N ALA A 440 16.93 -1.26 -7.40
CA ALA A 440 18.21 -1.43 -6.72
C ALA A 440 18.47 -2.91 -6.42
N GLU A 441 19.71 -3.33 -6.57
CA GLU A 441 20.16 -4.70 -6.37
C GLU A 441 21.18 -4.75 -5.24
N PRO A 442 20.85 -5.40 -4.11
CA PRO A 442 21.77 -5.57 -2.99
C PRO A 442 22.77 -6.69 -3.25
N SER A 443 23.88 -6.63 -2.53
CA SER A 443 24.88 -7.70 -2.49
C SER A 443 25.51 -7.78 -1.10
N TRP A 444 25.76 -8.99 -0.64
CA TRP A 444 26.40 -9.28 0.65
C TRP A 444 27.85 -9.69 0.40
N PRO A 445 28.84 -8.89 0.84
CA PRO A 445 30.25 -9.22 0.64
C PRO A 445 30.60 -10.58 1.24
N GLY A 446 31.20 -11.46 0.43
CA GLY A 446 31.61 -12.81 0.88
C GLY A 446 30.50 -13.85 1.04
N ARG A 447 29.26 -13.53 0.65
CA ARG A 447 28.12 -14.46 0.68
C ARG A 447 27.59 -14.65 -0.76
N ALA A 448 27.64 -15.87 -1.26
CA ALA A 448 26.96 -16.22 -2.52
C ALA A 448 25.49 -16.56 -2.21
N SER A 449 24.59 -16.11 -3.05
CA SER A 449 23.16 -16.45 -3.01
C SER A 449 22.74 -17.03 -4.36
N GLY A 450 21.95 -18.10 -4.33
CA GLY A 450 21.25 -18.63 -5.51
C GLY A 450 19.95 -17.89 -5.81
N THR A 451 19.61 -16.90 -4.98
CA THR A 451 18.39 -16.09 -5.07
C THR A 451 18.73 -14.70 -5.61
N ARG A 452 17.98 -14.21 -6.55
CA ARG A 452 18.07 -12.82 -6.99
C ARG A 452 17.27 -11.91 -6.06
N VAL A 453 17.92 -10.95 -5.44
CA VAL A 453 17.29 -9.99 -4.53
C VAL A 453 17.20 -8.62 -5.17
N LEU A 454 16.05 -7.98 -5.08
CA LEU A 454 15.77 -6.68 -5.71
C LEU A 454 14.94 -5.80 -4.78
N GLN A 455 15.27 -4.51 -4.72
CA GLN A 455 14.35 -3.46 -4.28
C GLN A 455 13.67 -2.88 -5.52
N LEU A 456 12.35 -2.90 -5.53
CA LEU A 456 11.51 -2.37 -6.58
C LEU A 456 10.64 -1.27 -5.99
N THR A 457 11.03 -0.02 -6.21
CA THR A 457 10.28 1.15 -5.73
C THR A 457 9.45 1.71 -6.86
N CYS A 458 8.15 1.91 -6.65
CA CYS A 458 7.24 2.41 -7.65
C CYS A 458 6.22 3.40 -7.07
N SER A 459 6.44 4.68 -7.36
CA SER A 459 5.63 5.83 -6.94
C SER A 459 5.88 6.98 -7.93
N PRO A 460 4.93 7.91 -8.12
CA PRO A 460 3.55 7.83 -7.73
C PRO A 460 2.68 7.12 -8.77
N VAL A 461 1.54 6.61 -8.33
CA VAL A 461 0.45 6.21 -9.23
C VAL A 461 -0.22 7.43 -9.85
N HIS A 462 -0.49 8.45 -9.01
CA HIS A 462 -1.02 9.73 -9.43
C HIS A 462 -0.62 10.84 -8.44
N ASN A 463 0.50 11.50 -8.71
CA ASN A 463 0.98 12.64 -7.93
C ASN A 463 2.12 13.34 -8.70
N SER A 464 2.62 14.45 -8.19
CA SER A 464 3.72 15.19 -8.81
C SER A 464 4.92 15.31 -7.88
N VAL A 465 6.08 15.55 -8.48
CA VAL A 465 7.33 15.81 -7.76
C VAL A 465 7.93 17.11 -8.26
N PRO A 466 8.24 18.07 -7.38
CA PRO A 466 8.97 19.28 -7.75
C PRO A 466 10.31 18.99 -8.42
N LEU A 467 10.71 19.86 -9.35
CA LEU A 467 11.95 19.67 -10.14
C LEU A 467 13.20 19.56 -9.25
N TYR A 468 13.28 20.33 -8.17
CA TYR A 468 14.44 20.30 -7.27
C TYR A 468 14.60 18.95 -6.57
N ILE A 469 13.48 18.29 -6.22
CA ILE A 469 13.49 16.93 -5.65
C ILE A 469 13.95 15.92 -6.69
N ARG A 470 13.48 16.01 -7.93
CA ARG A 470 13.96 15.15 -9.04
C ARG A 470 15.46 15.25 -9.25
N LEU A 471 16.01 16.46 -9.19
CA LEU A 471 17.45 16.70 -9.28
C LEU A 471 18.19 16.15 -8.07
N GLY A 472 17.63 16.32 -6.86
CA GLY A 472 18.15 15.77 -5.61
C GLY A 472 18.29 14.24 -5.64
N PHE A 473 17.25 13.53 -6.05
CA PHE A 473 17.28 12.07 -6.17
C PHE A 473 18.27 11.59 -7.23
N ARG A 474 18.36 12.26 -8.39
CA ARG A 474 19.38 11.93 -9.39
C ARG A 474 20.79 12.12 -8.84
N PHE A 475 21.03 13.22 -8.12
CA PHE A 475 22.31 13.47 -7.47
C PHE A 475 22.60 12.43 -6.39
N GLY A 476 21.63 12.07 -5.56
CA GLY A 476 21.78 11.12 -4.44
C GLY A 476 22.39 9.77 -4.82
N TRP A 477 22.17 9.32 -6.06
CA TRP A 477 22.78 8.11 -6.62
C TRP A 477 24.19 8.29 -7.19
N SER A 478 24.71 9.50 -7.25
CA SER A 478 26.00 9.80 -7.86
C SER A 478 27.19 9.43 -6.96
N ALA A 479 28.37 9.25 -7.55
CA ALA A 479 29.59 8.98 -6.79
C ALA A 479 30.00 10.13 -5.86
N PRO A 480 29.88 11.42 -6.24
CA PRO A 480 30.10 12.55 -5.32
C PRO A 480 29.13 12.54 -4.14
N ALA A 481 27.83 12.26 -4.37
CA ALA A 481 26.83 12.14 -3.31
C ALA A 481 27.19 11.01 -2.33
N ARG A 482 27.61 9.86 -2.84
CA ARG A 482 28.10 8.75 -2.02
C ARG A 482 29.33 9.11 -1.18
N ALA A 483 30.25 9.92 -1.72
CA ALA A 483 31.39 10.41 -0.97
C ALA A 483 30.97 11.37 0.15
N LEU A 484 29.99 12.24 -0.12
CA LEU A 484 29.41 13.15 0.89
C LEU A 484 28.69 12.37 2.00
N GLY A 485 27.86 11.38 1.66
CA GLY A 485 27.20 10.52 2.64
C GLY A 485 28.19 9.84 3.59
N ARG A 486 29.31 9.34 3.06
CA ARG A 486 30.37 8.77 3.89
C ARG A 486 31.01 9.77 4.88
N LEU A 487 31.01 11.07 4.59
CA LEU A 487 31.44 12.09 5.55
C LEU A 487 30.45 12.24 6.71
N PHE A 488 29.14 12.19 6.42
CA PHE A 488 28.11 12.15 7.47
C PHE A 488 28.27 10.92 8.35
N ALA A 489 28.36 9.73 7.78
CA ALA A 489 28.56 8.49 8.52
C ALA A 489 29.80 8.54 9.42
N ARG A 490 30.95 9.03 8.89
CA ARG A 490 32.19 9.21 9.68
C ARG A 490 32.02 10.23 10.80
N HIS A 491 31.33 11.33 10.56
CA HIS A 491 31.09 12.35 11.58
C HIS A 491 30.37 11.78 12.80
N ALA A 492 29.33 10.97 12.62
CA ALA A 492 28.61 10.34 13.72
C ALA A 492 29.17 8.96 14.13
N ARG A 493 30.25 8.48 13.50
CA ARG A 493 30.87 7.15 13.70
C ARG A 493 29.88 5.99 13.45
N VAL A 494 29.02 6.19 12.48
CA VAL A 494 28.05 5.17 12.05
C VAL A 494 28.81 4.00 11.39
N PRO A 495 28.54 2.73 11.76
CA PRO A 495 29.11 1.57 11.09
C PRO A 495 28.65 1.48 9.63
N ARG A 496 29.38 0.74 8.83
CA ARG A 496 28.95 0.44 7.46
C ARG A 496 27.87 -0.62 7.48
N PRO A 497 26.84 -0.53 6.61
CA PRO A 497 25.87 -1.60 6.46
C PRO A 497 26.52 -2.94 6.09
N SER A 498 25.92 -4.05 6.52
CA SER A 498 26.32 -5.41 6.18
C SER A 498 26.09 -5.73 4.70
N VAL A 499 25.19 -4.99 4.06
CA VAL A 499 24.80 -5.09 2.67
C VAL A 499 25.29 -3.88 1.87
N THR A 500 25.68 -4.09 0.63
CA THR A 500 25.93 -3.00 -0.34
C THR A 500 24.93 -3.11 -1.47
N TRP A 501 24.61 -2.02 -2.15
CA TRP A 501 23.66 -2.05 -3.28
C TRP A 501 24.06 -1.12 -4.39
N ARG A 502 23.51 -1.40 -5.56
CA ARG A 502 23.63 -0.56 -6.74
C ARG A 502 22.27 -0.30 -7.35
N LYS A 503 22.05 0.87 -7.88
CA LYS A 503 20.90 1.16 -8.71
C LYS A 503 21.12 0.51 -10.09
N THR A 504 20.16 -0.34 -10.51
CA THR A 504 20.20 -1.03 -11.81
C THR A 504 19.21 -0.44 -12.81
N GLY A 505 18.23 0.36 -12.32
CA GLY A 505 17.27 1.06 -13.15
C GLY A 505 16.78 2.37 -12.52
N GLY A 506 16.37 3.34 -13.35
CA GLY A 506 15.82 4.62 -12.90
C GLY A 506 16.87 5.69 -12.53
N PRO A 507 16.46 6.78 -11.83
CA PRO A 507 15.08 7.04 -11.39
C PRO A 507 14.16 7.46 -12.55
N TRP A 508 12.95 6.94 -12.54
CA TRP A 508 11.87 7.36 -13.44
C TRP A 508 10.88 8.23 -12.68
N PHE A 509 10.40 9.28 -13.35
CA PHE A 509 9.47 10.25 -12.78
C PHE A 509 8.23 10.34 -13.68
N GLY A 510 7.08 10.44 -13.06
CA GLY A 510 5.77 10.50 -13.70
C GLY A 510 4.82 9.50 -13.06
N ASN A 511 3.53 9.58 -13.38
CA ASN A 511 2.52 8.66 -12.88
C ASN A 511 2.74 7.28 -13.50
N GLN A 512 2.85 6.24 -12.67
CA GLN A 512 3.36 4.95 -13.09
C GLN A 512 2.97 3.82 -12.14
N PHE A 513 3.04 2.59 -12.63
CA PHE A 513 3.01 1.38 -11.82
C PHE A 513 4.00 0.35 -12.38
N MET A 514 4.41 -0.59 -11.55
CA MET A 514 5.20 -1.75 -11.95
C MET A 514 4.34 -3.01 -11.97
N THR A 515 4.66 -3.93 -12.88
CA THR A 515 4.06 -5.28 -12.91
C THR A 515 5.16 -6.33 -12.88
N LEU A 516 5.08 -7.21 -11.87
CA LEU A 516 5.83 -8.46 -11.81
C LEU A 516 5.01 -9.56 -12.46
N THR A 517 5.60 -10.25 -13.43
CA THR A 517 5.04 -11.50 -14.02
C THR A 517 5.92 -12.65 -13.57
N LEU A 518 5.34 -13.56 -12.78
CA LEU A 518 6.00 -14.67 -12.11
C LEU A 518 5.45 -15.99 -12.69
N ARG A 519 6.33 -16.87 -13.18
CA ARG A 519 5.94 -18.18 -13.74
C ARG A 519 6.96 -19.25 -13.35
N GLY A 520 6.55 -20.24 -12.56
CA GLY A 520 7.49 -21.19 -11.96
C GLY A 520 8.59 -20.40 -11.26
N ARG A 521 9.86 -20.64 -11.60
CA ARG A 521 11.01 -19.89 -11.04
C ARG A 521 11.45 -18.68 -11.88
N SER A 522 10.72 -18.35 -12.96
CA SER A 522 11.01 -17.20 -13.81
C SER A 522 10.27 -15.96 -13.32
N ALA A 523 10.91 -14.80 -13.42
CA ALA A 523 10.33 -13.51 -13.05
C ALA A 523 10.65 -12.44 -14.10
N ARG A 524 9.69 -11.60 -14.44
CA ARG A 524 9.81 -10.46 -15.34
C ARG A 524 9.23 -9.23 -14.71
N LEU A 525 9.89 -8.10 -14.86
CA LEU A 525 9.45 -6.80 -14.38
C LEU A 525 9.15 -5.88 -15.56
N ARG A 526 8.01 -5.17 -15.50
CA ARG A 526 7.66 -4.09 -16.42
C ARG A 526 7.28 -2.85 -15.62
N LEU A 527 7.81 -1.70 -16.01
CA LEU A 527 7.39 -0.36 -15.55
C LEU A 527 6.61 0.32 -16.68
N GLU A 528 5.40 0.76 -16.38
CA GLU A 528 4.55 1.50 -17.32
C GLU A 528 4.21 2.88 -16.77
N GLN A 529 4.27 3.89 -17.62
CA GLN A 529 3.96 5.28 -17.28
C GLN A 529 2.68 5.73 -17.99
N ALA A 530 1.84 6.42 -17.26
CA ALA A 530 0.67 7.09 -17.83
C ALA A 530 1.11 8.28 -18.71
N ARG A 531 0.54 8.37 -19.89
CA ARG A 531 0.78 9.45 -20.86
C ARG A 531 -0.52 9.76 -21.58
N PRO A 532 -0.74 11.00 -22.02
CA PRO A 532 -1.85 11.27 -22.94
C PRO A 532 -1.69 10.42 -24.21
N ASN A 533 -2.74 9.73 -24.61
CA ASN A 533 -2.78 9.02 -25.88
C ASN A 533 -3.08 9.98 -27.04
N GLY A 534 -3.05 9.48 -28.29
CA GLY A 534 -3.30 10.29 -29.50
C GLY A 534 -4.71 10.90 -29.60
N THR A 535 -5.66 10.46 -28.76
CA THR A 535 -7.03 10.98 -28.66
C THR A 535 -7.23 11.91 -27.45
N GLY A 536 -6.17 12.16 -26.66
CA GLY A 536 -6.19 13.01 -25.47
C GLY A 536 -6.63 12.29 -24.18
N GLY A 537 -7.01 11.00 -24.25
CA GLY A 537 -7.30 10.17 -23.08
C GLY A 537 -6.04 9.61 -22.42
N PRO A 538 -6.16 8.96 -21.25
CA PRO A 538 -5.04 8.30 -20.60
C PRO A 538 -4.58 7.06 -21.39
N GLY A 539 -3.27 6.85 -21.47
CA GLY A 539 -2.67 5.68 -22.11
C GLY A 539 -1.41 5.25 -21.35
N LEU A 540 -0.94 4.05 -21.61
CA LEU A 540 0.25 3.48 -20.96
C LEU A 540 1.40 3.34 -21.96
N THR A 541 2.60 3.70 -21.51
CA THR A 541 3.85 3.52 -22.27
C THR A 541 4.83 2.74 -21.42
N THR A 542 5.37 1.65 -21.93
CA THR A 542 6.42 0.89 -21.25
C THR A 542 7.70 1.72 -21.18
N ALA A 543 8.11 2.05 -19.96
CA ALA A 543 9.35 2.79 -19.68
C ALA A 543 10.54 1.85 -19.45
N MET A 544 10.28 0.63 -18.97
CA MET A 544 11.31 -0.39 -18.73
C MET A 544 10.70 -1.78 -18.73
N GLU A 545 11.45 -2.73 -19.25
CA GLU A 545 11.17 -4.16 -19.12
C GLU A 545 12.48 -4.89 -18.83
N SER A 546 12.45 -5.85 -17.90
CA SER A 546 13.64 -6.60 -17.50
C SER A 546 13.27 -8.03 -17.12
N ASP A 547 14.08 -8.97 -17.57
CA ASP A 547 14.08 -10.34 -17.08
C ASP A 547 14.81 -10.38 -15.73
N LEU A 548 14.15 -10.92 -14.72
CA LEU A 548 14.67 -11.08 -13.36
C LEU A 548 15.03 -12.55 -13.06
N SER A 549 14.94 -13.43 -14.01
CA SER A 549 15.29 -14.84 -13.83
C SER A 549 16.79 -15.00 -13.52
N VAL A 550 17.14 -16.01 -12.68
CA VAL A 550 18.52 -16.30 -12.24
C VAL A 550 19.23 -17.17 -13.29
#